data_bac4f4567b648da595613ba6bd46d61c
#
_entry.id   bac4f4567b648da595613ba6bd46d61c
#
_cell.length_a   1.000
_cell.length_b   1.000
_cell.length_c   1.000
_cell.angle_alpha   90.00
_cell.angle_beta   90.00
_cell.angle_gamma   90.00
#
_symmetry.space_group_name_H-M   'P 1'
#
loop_
_entity.id
_entity.type
_entity.pdbx_description
1 polymer ?
#
loop_
_entity_poly.entity_id
_entity_poly.type
_entity_poly.pdbx_seq_one_letter_code
_entity_poly.pdbx_strand_id
1 'polypeptide(L)'
;AAHIGVFAYTAAEAAYRHGDPWYQALMEYLTENRKLVREEISKIEGLSLYGPEATYLAWIDCSKSGLEDPSDFFINAGVGVHRGEYFGDNKFVRLNFGCPRSRLEEALSRIKKAFSQRN
;
A
#
# COMPACT_ATOMS: atom_id res chain seq x y z
N ALA A 1 32.75 -6.84 8.03
CA ALA A 1 31.99 -5.58 7.91
C ALA A 1 31.72 -5.32 6.42
N ALA A 2 30.48 -5.09 6.04
CA ALA A 2 30.15 -4.73 4.67
C ALA A 2 30.78 -3.35 4.37
N HIS A 3 31.62 -3.29 3.33
CA HIS A 3 32.19 -2.03 2.87
C HIS A 3 31.19 -1.34 1.96
N ILE A 4 30.73 -0.16 2.36
CA ILE A 4 29.89 0.70 1.52
C ILE A 4 30.76 1.29 0.41
N GLY A 5 30.35 1.16 -0.85
CA GLY A 5 31.10 1.70 -1.99
C GLY A 5 31.11 3.24 -2.00
N VAL A 6 32.15 3.82 -2.57
CA VAL A 6 32.33 5.28 -2.65
C VAL A 6 31.14 5.97 -3.32
N PHE A 7 30.57 5.39 -4.39
CA PHE A 7 29.39 5.94 -5.06
C PHE A 7 28.16 5.99 -4.16
N ALA A 8 28.00 5.02 -3.24
CA ALA A 8 26.89 5.03 -2.31
C ALA A 8 27.00 6.17 -1.29
N TYR A 9 28.20 6.48 -0.82
CA TYR A 9 28.44 7.66 0.04
C TYR A 9 28.15 8.96 -0.69
N THR A 10 28.65 9.11 -1.93
CA THR A 10 28.43 10.31 -2.74
C THR A 10 26.94 10.51 -3.04
N ALA A 11 26.23 9.44 -3.40
CA ALA A 11 24.80 9.50 -3.67
C ALA A 11 23.98 9.85 -2.42
N ALA A 12 24.32 9.25 -1.27
CA ALA A 12 23.65 9.56 -0.01
C ALA A 12 23.88 11.03 0.40
N GLU A 13 25.12 11.51 0.32
CA GLU A 13 25.44 12.91 0.60
C GLU A 13 24.65 13.87 -0.30
N ALA A 14 24.62 13.61 -1.60
CA ALA A 14 23.87 14.43 -2.55
C ALA A 14 22.37 14.43 -2.25
N ALA A 15 21.79 13.27 -1.92
CA ALA A 15 20.39 13.16 -1.56
C ALA A 15 20.04 13.97 -0.30
N TYR A 16 20.86 13.85 0.75
CA TYR A 16 20.63 14.60 1.99
C TYR A 16 20.88 16.11 1.85
N ARG A 17 21.81 16.53 0.99
CA ARG A 17 22.12 17.96 0.79
C ARG A 17 21.14 18.67 -0.15
N HIS A 18 20.57 17.96 -1.11
CA HIS A 18 19.84 18.57 -2.22
C HIS A 18 18.47 17.94 -2.49
N GLY A 19 18.08 16.90 -1.75
CA GLY A 19 16.85 16.14 -1.99
C GLY A 19 15.58 16.72 -1.40
N ASP A 20 15.64 17.73 -0.56
CA ASP A 20 14.48 18.29 0.17
C ASP A 20 13.30 18.67 -0.74
N PRO A 21 13.47 19.40 -1.86
CA PRO A 21 12.33 19.73 -2.72
C PRO A 21 11.63 18.51 -3.30
N TRP A 22 12.39 17.50 -3.69
CA TRP A 22 11.84 16.23 -4.18
C TRP A 22 11.12 15.47 -3.07
N TYR A 23 11.71 15.43 -1.87
CA TYR A 23 11.12 14.77 -0.71
C TYR A 23 9.79 15.40 -0.31
N GLN A 24 9.69 16.74 -0.27
CA GLN A 24 8.44 17.45 0.03
C GLN A 24 7.34 17.10 -0.99
N ALA A 25 7.65 17.16 -2.28
CA ALA A 25 6.71 16.79 -3.34
C ALA A 25 6.26 15.33 -3.23
N LEU A 26 7.18 14.40 -2.89
CA LEU A 26 6.86 13.00 -2.64
C LEU A 26 5.92 12.84 -1.44
N MET A 27 6.16 13.54 -0.34
CA MET A 27 5.33 13.47 0.87
C MET A 27 3.91 13.96 0.62
N GLU A 28 3.74 15.04 -0.14
CA GLU A 28 2.44 15.52 -0.59
C GLU A 28 1.72 14.47 -1.44
N TYR A 29 2.42 13.92 -2.42
CA TYR A 29 1.87 12.88 -3.31
C TYR A 29 1.43 11.63 -2.56
N LEU A 30 2.25 11.11 -1.65
CA LEU A 30 1.93 9.95 -0.83
C LEU A 30 0.79 10.22 0.16
N THR A 31 0.70 11.44 0.67
CA THR A 31 -0.42 11.85 1.54
C THR A 31 -1.75 11.78 0.80
N GLU A 32 -1.81 12.25 -0.44
CA GLU A 32 -3.01 12.14 -1.26
C GLU A 32 -3.33 10.69 -1.64
N ASN A 33 -2.32 9.87 -1.98
CA ASN A 33 -2.53 8.45 -2.20
C ASN A 33 -3.09 7.74 -0.96
N ARG A 34 -2.57 8.07 0.24
CA ARG A 34 -3.06 7.52 1.51
C ARG A 34 -4.53 7.89 1.77
N LYS A 35 -4.91 9.14 1.50
CA LYS A 35 -6.31 9.58 1.62
C LYS A 35 -7.22 8.76 0.70
N LEU A 36 -6.83 8.61 -0.55
CA LEU A 36 -7.58 7.84 -1.55
C LEU A 36 -7.77 6.39 -1.10
N VAL A 37 -6.71 5.71 -0.64
CA VAL A 37 -6.83 4.34 -0.14
C VAL A 37 -7.80 4.27 1.04
N ARG A 38 -7.68 5.20 1.99
CA ARG A 38 -8.56 5.23 3.17
C ARG A 38 -10.02 5.41 2.77
N GLU A 39 -10.30 6.34 1.88
CA GLU A 39 -11.65 6.64 1.42
C GLU A 39 -12.28 5.47 0.67
N GLU A 40 -11.53 4.84 -0.25
CA GLU A 40 -12.08 3.75 -1.05
C GLU A 40 -12.23 2.44 -0.26
N ILE A 41 -11.27 2.10 0.60
CA ILE A 41 -11.37 0.89 1.45
C ILE A 41 -12.49 1.03 2.47
N SER A 42 -12.71 2.22 3.05
CA SER A 42 -13.81 2.43 4.02
C SER A 42 -15.21 2.26 3.44
N LYS A 43 -15.38 2.29 2.12
CA LYS A 43 -16.66 2.07 1.43
C LYS A 43 -16.97 0.59 1.22
N ILE A 44 -16.03 -0.30 1.49
CA ILE A 44 -16.18 -1.74 1.27
C ILE A 44 -16.51 -2.40 2.61
N GLU A 45 -17.70 -2.98 2.70
CA GLU A 45 -18.15 -3.68 3.91
C GLU A 45 -17.22 -4.85 4.25
N GLY A 46 -16.89 -4.98 5.53
CA GLY A 46 -15.99 -6.03 6.03
C GLY A 46 -14.50 -5.73 5.90
N LEU A 47 -14.11 -4.59 5.31
CA LEU A 47 -12.74 -4.12 5.31
C LEU A 47 -12.53 -2.99 6.31
N SER A 48 -11.40 -3.00 6.98
CA SER A 48 -10.94 -1.90 7.84
C SER A 48 -9.49 -1.57 7.52
N LEU A 49 -9.14 -0.28 7.51
CA LEU A 49 -7.78 0.16 7.29
C LEU A 49 -7.16 0.68 8.58
N TYR A 50 -6.12 0.01 9.03
CA TYR A 50 -5.22 0.59 10.02
C TYR A 50 -4.28 1.53 9.28
N GLY A 51 -4.55 2.83 9.42
CA GLY A 51 -3.85 3.87 8.67
C GLY A 51 -2.40 3.98 9.13
N PRO A 52 -1.42 3.87 8.23
CA PRO A 52 -0.04 4.08 8.59
C PRO A 52 0.19 5.56 8.91
N GLU A 53 0.79 5.84 10.06
CA GLU A 53 1.32 7.17 10.37
C GLU A 53 2.60 7.45 9.58
N ALA A 54 3.28 6.38 9.16
CA ALA A 54 4.51 6.39 8.37
C ALA A 54 4.43 5.37 7.23
N THR A 55 5.36 5.45 6.31
CA THR A 55 5.49 4.59 5.13
C THR A 55 4.38 4.77 4.08
N TYR A 56 4.43 3.94 3.05
CA TYR A 56 3.46 3.87 1.96
C TYR A 56 2.79 2.48 1.88
N LEU A 57 2.63 1.83 3.04
CA LEU A 57 2.10 0.48 3.19
C LEU A 57 0.79 0.53 3.98
N ALA A 58 -0.31 0.17 3.34
CA ALA A 58 -1.62 0.07 3.97
C ALA A 58 -1.82 -1.33 4.53
N TRP A 59 -2.17 -1.44 5.80
CA TRP A 59 -2.50 -2.68 6.48
C TRP A 59 -4.02 -2.82 6.55
N ILE A 60 -4.59 -3.71 5.72
CA ILE A 60 -6.03 -3.88 5.54
C ILE A 60 -6.49 -5.11 6.30
N ASP A 61 -7.36 -4.91 7.25
CA ASP A 61 -8.06 -5.96 8.00
C ASP A 61 -9.26 -6.46 7.18
N CYS A 62 -9.26 -7.73 6.87
CA CYS A 62 -10.30 -8.43 6.15
C CYS A 62 -11.07 -9.42 7.04
N SER A 63 -10.87 -9.41 8.35
CA SER A 63 -11.46 -10.39 9.29
C SER A 63 -12.98 -10.44 9.25
N LYS A 64 -13.62 -9.30 8.96
CA LYS A 64 -15.08 -9.17 8.86
C LYS A 64 -15.62 -9.31 7.45
N SER A 65 -14.77 -9.56 6.46
CA SER A 65 -15.15 -9.63 5.04
C SER A 65 -15.78 -10.97 4.64
N GLY A 66 -15.70 -12.01 5.48
CA GLY A 66 -16.13 -13.36 5.14
C GLY A 66 -15.21 -14.07 4.12
N LEU A 67 -14.04 -13.51 3.83
CA LEU A 67 -13.06 -14.16 2.94
C LEU A 67 -12.32 -15.27 3.70
N GLU A 68 -12.20 -16.43 3.06
CA GLU A 68 -11.38 -17.53 3.57
C GLU A 68 -9.90 -17.18 3.46
N ASP A 69 -9.44 -16.84 2.26
CA ASP A 69 -8.10 -16.32 1.96
C ASP A 69 -8.20 -14.91 1.32
N PRO A 70 -8.02 -13.84 2.11
CA PRO A 70 -8.03 -12.48 1.59
C PRO A 70 -6.95 -12.23 0.54
N SER A 71 -5.77 -12.80 0.71
CA SER A 71 -4.64 -12.56 -0.18
C SER A 71 -4.90 -13.11 -1.58
N ASP A 72 -5.38 -14.35 -1.66
CA ASP A 72 -5.75 -14.95 -2.94
C ASP A 72 -6.92 -14.20 -3.59
N PHE A 73 -7.87 -13.74 -2.81
CA PHE A 73 -8.97 -12.93 -3.35
C PHE A 73 -8.50 -11.65 -4.04
N PHE A 74 -7.60 -10.89 -3.40
CA PHE A 74 -7.04 -9.67 -4.00
C PHE A 74 -6.19 -9.98 -5.23
N ILE A 75 -5.36 -11.03 -5.18
CA ILE A 75 -4.53 -11.46 -6.31
C ILE A 75 -5.40 -11.86 -7.50
N ASN A 76 -6.48 -12.63 -7.27
CA ASN A 76 -7.42 -13.04 -8.33
C ASN A 76 -8.21 -11.86 -8.90
N ALA A 77 -8.41 -10.79 -8.12
CA ALA A 77 -8.93 -9.52 -8.61
C ALA A 77 -7.91 -8.72 -9.45
N GLY A 78 -6.69 -9.22 -9.61
CA GLY A 78 -5.61 -8.57 -10.35
C GLY A 78 -4.91 -7.47 -9.55
N VAL A 79 -4.93 -7.56 -8.21
CA VAL A 79 -4.26 -6.63 -7.30
C VAL A 79 -3.21 -7.37 -6.49
N GLY A 80 -1.93 -7.09 -6.79
CA GLY A 80 -0.80 -7.66 -6.05
C GLY A 80 -0.71 -7.09 -4.64
N VAL A 81 -0.88 -7.93 -3.64
CA VAL A 81 -0.73 -7.59 -2.22
C VAL A 81 0.31 -8.49 -1.57
N HIS A 82 0.89 -8.06 -0.46
CA HIS A 82 1.64 -8.97 0.40
C HIS A 82 0.68 -9.69 1.35
N ARG A 83 0.89 -11.00 1.49
CA ARG A 83 0.12 -11.87 2.39
C ARG A 83 0.37 -11.48 3.84
N GLY A 84 -0.72 -11.34 4.61
CA GLY A 84 -0.62 -11.00 6.03
C GLY A 84 0.03 -12.10 6.86
N GLU A 85 -0.06 -13.35 6.42
CA GLU A 85 0.57 -14.51 7.08
C GLU A 85 2.08 -14.33 7.27
N TYR A 86 2.78 -13.65 6.35
CA TYR A 86 4.20 -13.32 6.51
C TYR A 86 4.48 -12.37 7.67
N PHE A 87 3.44 -11.76 8.22
CA PHE A 87 3.49 -10.80 9.33
C PHE A 87 2.68 -11.29 10.55
N GLY A 88 2.25 -12.57 10.53
CA GLY A 88 1.60 -13.24 11.66
C GLY A 88 0.07 -13.27 11.63
N ASP A 89 -0.60 -12.72 10.62
CA ASP A 89 -2.06 -12.76 10.54
C ASP A 89 -2.57 -12.91 9.10
N ASN A 90 -3.19 -14.06 8.79
CA ASN A 90 -3.72 -14.39 7.47
C ASN A 90 -5.04 -13.68 7.13
N LYS A 91 -5.65 -12.97 8.08
CA LYS A 91 -6.86 -12.15 7.85
C LYS A 91 -6.54 -10.75 7.37
N PHE A 92 -5.26 -10.43 7.24
CA PHE A 92 -4.80 -9.14 6.75
C PHE A 92 -4.12 -9.24 5.38
N VAL A 93 -4.12 -8.13 4.67
CA VAL A 93 -3.29 -7.95 3.48
C VAL A 93 -2.56 -6.62 3.55
N ARG A 94 -1.36 -6.56 2.97
CA ARG A 94 -0.57 -5.33 2.90
C ARG A 94 -0.54 -4.80 1.47
N LEU A 95 -1.18 -3.66 1.26
CA LEU A 95 -1.21 -2.94 -0.01
C LEU A 95 -0.14 -1.83 -0.02
N ASN A 96 0.67 -1.80 -1.08
CA ASN A 96 1.61 -0.73 -1.32
C ASN A 96 0.94 0.38 -2.15
N PHE A 97 0.88 1.62 -1.61
CA PHE A 97 0.34 2.80 -2.31
C PHE A 97 1.41 3.79 -2.79
N GLY A 98 2.69 3.43 -2.67
CA GLY A 98 3.82 4.19 -3.20
C GLY A 98 4.00 3.96 -4.71
N CYS A 99 2.97 4.25 -5.48
CA CYS A 99 2.93 4.06 -6.93
C CYS A 99 2.22 5.24 -7.63
N PRO A 100 2.28 5.34 -8.97
CA PRO A 100 1.52 6.33 -9.72
C PRO A 100 0.02 6.27 -9.39
N ARG A 101 -0.63 7.44 -9.26
CA ARG A 101 -2.03 7.58 -8.87
C ARG A 101 -2.97 6.76 -9.74
N SER A 102 -2.77 6.79 -11.05
CA SER A 102 -3.60 6.03 -12.00
C SER A 102 -3.56 4.50 -11.75
N ARG A 103 -2.41 3.98 -11.35
CA ARG A 103 -2.26 2.56 -10.98
C ARG A 103 -2.97 2.24 -9.67
N LEU A 104 -2.91 3.15 -8.71
CA LEU A 104 -3.63 3.00 -7.44
C LEU A 104 -5.14 3.03 -7.63
N GLU A 105 -5.65 3.98 -8.41
CA GLU A 105 -7.07 4.10 -8.78
C GLU A 105 -7.58 2.83 -9.46
N GLU A 106 -6.82 2.31 -10.41
CA GLU A 106 -7.15 1.04 -11.08
C GLU A 106 -7.21 -0.14 -10.09
N ALA A 107 -6.23 -0.24 -9.18
CA ALA A 107 -6.22 -1.29 -8.17
C ALA A 107 -7.44 -1.20 -7.24
N LEU A 108 -7.78 -0.01 -6.75
CA LEU A 108 -8.94 0.22 -5.89
C LEU A 108 -10.26 -0.08 -6.62
N SER A 109 -10.35 0.28 -7.90
CA SER A 109 -11.50 -0.05 -8.76
C SER A 109 -11.69 -1.57 -8.89
N ARG A 110 -10.60 -2.32 -9.10
CA ARG A 110 -10.62 -3.79 -9.19
C ARG A 110 -11.08 -4.43 -7.86
N ILE A 111 -10.56 -3.95 -6.74
CA ILE A 111 -10.96 -4.42 -5.41
C ILE A 111 -12.47 -4.20 -5.23
N LYS A 112 -12.95 -2.98 -5.46
CA LYS A 112 -14.36 -2.63 -5.33
C LYS A 112 -15.26 -3.50 -6.21
N LYS A 113 -14.88 -3.70 -7.47
CA LYS A 113 -15.60 -4.57 -8.41
C LYS A 113 -15.65 -6.02 -7.92
N ALA A 114 -14.54 -6.57 -7.46
CA ALA A 114 -14.48 -7.95 -6.95
C ALA A 114 -15.40 -8.15 -5.73
N PHE A 115 -15.44 -7.19 -4.81
CA PHE A 115 -16.35 -7.25 -3.66
C PHE A 115 -17.82 -7.11 -4.07
N SER A 116 -18.16 -6.25 -5.02
CA SER A 116 -19.55 -6.09 -5.51
C SER A 116 -20.08 -7.32 -6.27
N GLN A 117 -19.21 -8.17 -6.81
CA GLN A 117 -19.57 -9.39 -7.54
C GLN A 117 -19.74 -10.63 -6.64
N ARG A 118 -19.52 -10.51 -5.33
CA ARG A 118 -19.68 -11.62 -4.37
C ARG A 118 -21.12 -11.82 -3.90
N ASN A 119 -22.00 -10.88 -4.14
CA ASN A 119 -23.42 -10.90 -3.74
C ASN A 119 -24.29 -11.66 -4.75
#